data_babc38d55cb65bacfb9b0ee659988d09
#
_entry.id   babc38d55cb65bacfb9b0ee659988d09
#
_cell.length_a   1.000
_cell.length_b   1.000
_cell.length_c   1.000
_cell.angle_alpha   90.00
_cell.angle_beta   90.00
_cell.angle_gamma   90.00
#
_symmetry.space_group_name_H-M   'P 1'
#
loop_
_entity.id
_entity.type
_entity.pdbx_description
1 polymer ?
#
loop_
_entity_poly.entity_id
_entity_poly.type
_entity_poly.pdbx_seq_one_letter_code
_entity_poly.pdbx_strand_id
1 'polypeptide(L)'
;YSMYKYLSMILVITLISCNKPYEKKETEKSKSANSNNFSEIVEQNITTKDEQKTLDELTKTEYKAQINPTGTLGNGIFVKMATNRGNVLLRMYYKQVPYTVANFVGLAEGTREWKDPKTGENKKSNFFDGLKFHRVIPNFMIQGGDPMGSGRGGPGYKFADEFKPNLIHDRPGILSMANSGPNTNGSQFFITHVPTPWLDGKHSVFGEVVEGMDVVNSIVQGDQIKSVQIVRKGSNAEKFDATKFDYKDMKIENKLDSWHEDFSLPGTEEVTESGLRMIIHKNGNGQIPRSGQTVQVHYSGMFENGSKFDSSIGKHPYAFGLGKGKVIKGWDEAIALMSKGEKRTLII
;
A
#
# COMPACT_ATOMS: atom_id res chain seq x y z
N TYR A 1 -30.01 19.70 -2.49
CA TYR A 1 -30.03 18.32 -2.98
C TYR A 1 -28.63 17.74 -2.82
N SER A 2 -28.44 16.98 -1.74
CA SER A 2 -27.19 16.27 -1.42
C SER A 2 -27.13 15.00 -2.26
N MET A 3 -26.23 14.96 -3.24
CA MET A 3 -25.89 13.74 -3.96
C MET A 3 -24.89 12.95 -3.10
N TYR A 4 -25.39 12.03 -2.30
CA TYR A 4 -24.55 10.94 -1.78
C TYR A 4 -24.19 10.04 -2.95
N LYS A 5 -22.94 10.10 -3.44
CA LYS A 5 -22.37 9.08 -4.31
C LYS A 5 -22.24 7.80 -3.46
N TYR A 6 -23.02 6.80 -3.81
CA TYR A 6 -22.90 5.46 -3.25
C TYR A 6 -21.51 4.93 -3.60
N LEU A 7 -20.71 4.70 -2.59
CA LEU A 7 -19.39 4.10 -2.74
C LEU A 7 -19.63 2.59 -2.76
N SER A 8 -19.71 1.99 -3.96
CA SER A 8 -19.85 0.54 -4.08
C SER A 8 -18.60 -0.17 -3.57
N MET A 9 -18.80 -1.19 -2.77
CA MET A 9 -17.74 -2.05 -2.24
C MET A 9 -17.79 -3.41 -2.92
N ILE A 10 -16.65 -3.92 -3.32
CA ILE A 10 -16.49 -5.25 -3.89
C ILE A 10 -15.84 -6.14 -2.85
N LEU A 11 -16.43 -7.29 -2.56
CA LEU A 11 -15.97 -8.19 -1.54
C LEU A 11 -15.93 -9.62 -2.05
N VAL A 12 -14.75 -10.23 -2.04
CA VAL A 12 -14.61 -11.67 -2.30
C VAL A 12 -14.65 -12.41 -0.99
N ILE A 13 -15.57 -13.35 -0.85
CA ILE A 13 -15.74 -14.16 0.36
C ILE A 13 -15.65 -15.65 0.01
N THR A 14 -14.95 -16.41 0.87
CA THR A 14 -14.99 -17.88 0.88
C THR A 14 -15.48 -18.35 2.23
N LEU A 15 -16.60 -19.08 2.26
CA LEU A 15 -17.12 -19.67 3.49
C LEU A 15 -16.36 -20.95 3.83
N ILE A 16 -15.60 -20.95 4.94
CA ILE A 16 -14.75 -22.07 5.35
C ILE A 16 -15.47 -23.06 6.24
N SER A 17 -16.22 -22.56 7.23
CA SER A 17 -16.96 -23.42 8.15
C SER A 17 -18.16 -22.71 8.76
N CYS A 18 -19.16 -23.51 9.15
CA CYS A 18 -20.28 -23.10 9.97
C CYS A 18 -20.44 -24.14 11.09
N ASN A 19 -20.20 -23.73 12.33
CA ASN A 19 -20.23 -24.62 13.49
C ASN A 19 -21.06 -24.00 14.60
N LYS A 20 -21.68 -24.84 15.44
CA LYS A 20 -22.41 -24.57 16.71
C LYS A 20 -23.06 -23.18 16.90
N PRO A 21 -24.11 -23.04 17.71
CA PRO A 21 -24.71 -21.74 18.06
C PRO A 21 -23.63 -20.77 18.61
N TYR A 22 -23.76 -19.50 18.24
CA TYR A 22 -22.91 -18.44 18.79
C TYR A 22 -23.18 -18.27 20.27
N GLU A 23 -22.29 -18.75 21.12
CA GLU A 23 -22.29 -18.46 22.57
C GLU A 23 -21.56 -17.17 22.81
N LYS A 24 -22.28 -16.18 23.39
CA LYS A 24 -21.69 -14.93 23.85
C LYS A 24 -20.83 -15.26 25.08
N LYS A 25 -19.51 -15.27 24.95
CA LYS A 25 -18.64 -15.23 26.12
C LYS A 25 -18.92 -13.91 26.82
N GLU A 26 -19.57 -13.97 27.96
CA GLU A 26 -19.62 -12.86 28.90
C GLU A 26 -18.20 -12.64 29.41
N THR A 27 -17.56 -11.57 28.96
CA THR A 27 -16.37 -11.04 29.60
C THR A 27 -16.83 -10.38 30.89
N GLU A 28 -16.31 -10.89 32.00
CA GLU A 28 -16.47 -10.29 33.31
C GLU A 28 -16.24 -8.78 33.30
N LYS A 29 -17.10 -8.07 34.03
CA LYS A 29 -17.03 -6.64 34.25
C LYS A 29 -15.65 -6.24 34.79
N SER A 30 -14.79 -5.68 33.95
CA SER A 30 -13.71 -4.83 34.39
C SER A 30 -14.24 -3.41 34.55
N LYS A 31 -14.08 -2.92 35.77
CA LYS A 31 -14.45 -1.57 36.26
C LYS A 31 -13.81 -0.50 35.38
N SER A 32 -14.54 0.60 35.25
CA SER A 32 -14.08 1.85 34.63
C SER A 32 -12.63 2.19 35.00
N ALA A 33 -11.76 2.25 34.01
CA ALA A 33 -10.45 2.85 34.13
C ALA A 33 -10.32 3.95 33.08
N ASN A 34 -9.89 5.07 33.55
CA ASN A 34 -9.68 6.36 32.91
C ASN A 34 -8.84 6.28 31.63
N SER A 35 -9.15 7.20 30.74
CA SER A 35 -8.52 7.48 29.45
C SER A 35 -7.09 8.04 29.53
N ASN A 36 -6.14 7.35 30.15
CA ASN A 36 -4.76 7.83 30.23
C ASN A 36 -3.70 6.72 30.21
N ASN A 37 -3.87 5.65 29.45
CA ASN A 37 -2.83 4.59 29.37
C ASN A 37 -2.65 4.00 27.97
N PHE A 38 -2.61 4.85 26.93
CA PHE A 38 -2.17 4.35 25.61
C PHE A 38 -0.64 4.28 25.47
N SER A 39 0.09 5.01 26.31
CA SER A 39 1.56 5.02 26.34
C SER A 39 2.17 3.83 27.11
N GLU A 40 1.49 3.29 28.11
CA GLU A 40 2.03 2.15 28.91
C GLU A 40 1.85 0.77 28.25
N ILE A 41 0.90 0.62 27.31
CA ILE A 41 0.71 -0.66 26.59
C ILE A 41 1.78 -0.86 25.49
N VAL A 42 2.40 0.22 25.03
CA VAL A 42 3.47 0.17 24.01
C VAL A 42 4.81 -0.24 24.60
N GLU A 43 5.05 0.00 25.89
CA GLU A 43 6.33 -0.34 26.54
C GLU A 43 6.45 -1.79 27.02
N GLN A 44 5.36 -2.56 27.09
CA GLN A 44 5.41 -3.95 27.54
C GLN A 44 5.61 -5.01 26.45
N ASN A 45 5.72 -4.62 25.17
CA ASN A 45 6.03 -5.50 24.02
C ASN A 45 7.40 -5.21 23.40
N ILE A 46 8.34 -4.69 24.16
CA ILE A 46 9.72 -4.55 23.69
C ILE A 46 10.39 -5.92 23.86
N THR A 47 10.59 -6.59 22.74
CA THR A 47 11.48 -7.74 22.58
C THR A 47 12.83 -7.48 23.23
N THR A 48 13.40 -8.51 23.81
CA THR A 48 14.72 -8.41 24.49
C THR A 48 15.78 -7.89 23.51
N LYS A 49 16.83 -7.26 24.03
CA LYS A 49 17.96 -6.77 23.22
C LYS A 49 18.54 -7.82 22.28
N ASP A 50 18.40 -9.11 22.61
CA ASP A 50 18.91 -10.20 21.78
C ASP A 50 17.99 -10.50 20.59
N GLU A 51 16.67 -10.37 20.73
CA GLU A 51 15.72 -10.51 19.61
C GLU A 51 15.85 -9.34 18.61
N GLN A 52 16.05 -8.13 19.11
CA GLN A 52 16.30 -6.96 18.25
C GLN A 52 17.62 -7.11 17.49
N LYS A 53 18.67 -7.62 18.14
CA LYS A 53 19.96 -7.89 17.50
C LYS A 53 19.86 -8.98 16.43
N THR A 54 19.06 -10.02 16.68
CA THR A 54 18.81 -11.12 15.72
C THR A 54 18.01 -10.63 14.53
N LEU A 55 17.01 -9.76 14.74
CA LEU A 55 16.22 -9.15 13.68
C LEU A 55 17.08 -8.21 12.81
N ASP A 56 17.97 -7.42 13.45
CA ASP A 56 18.92 -6.54 12.75
C ASP A 56 19.97 -7.34 11.95
N GLU A 57 20.37 -8.51 12.41
CA GLU A 57 21.31 -9.39 11.70
C GLU A 57 20.63 -10.12 10.54
N LEU A 58 19.39 -10.60 10.70
CA LEU A 58 18.59 -11.21 9.63
C LEU A 58 18.30 -10.20 8.51
N THR A 59 17.88 -9.00 8.86
CA THR A 59 17.64 -7.92 7.88
C THR A 59 18.92 -7.53 7.15
N LYS A 60 20.08 -7.51 7.83
CA LYS A 60 21.38 -7.25 7.18
C LYS A 60 21.80 -8.36 6.22
N THR A 61 21.45 -9.61 6.50
CA THR A 61 21.87 -10.77 5.69
C THR A 61 21.02 -10.87 4.41
N GLU A 62 19.70 -10.67 4.49
CA GLU A 62 18.82 -10.65 3.32
C GLU A 62 19.06 -9.41 2.44
N TYR A 63 19.40 -8.27 3.05
CA TYR A 63 19.71 -7.03 2.36
C TYR A 63 21.01 -7.08 1.54
N LYS A 64 22.02 -7.83 1.99
CA LYS A 64 23.27 -8.05 1.25
C LYS A 64 23.14 -8.91 0.01
N ALA A 65 22.09 -9.73 -0.10
CA ALA A 65 21.91 -10.65 -1.23
C ALA A 65 21.55 -9.96 -2.56
N GLN A 66 21.26 -8.64 -2.56
CA GLN A 66 20.93 -7.89 -3.78
C GLN A 66 22.09 -7.08 -4.36
N ILE A 67 23.19 -6.94 -3.63
CA ILE A 67 24.45 -6.47 -4.17
C ILE A 67 25.27 -7.71 -4.55
N ASN A 68 25.70 -7.81 -5.82
CA ASN A 68 26.63 -8.88 -6.19
C ASN A 68 27.78 -8.97 -5.20
N PRO A 69 28.31 -10.18 -4.91
CA PRO A 69 29.42 -10.35 -3.94
C PRO A 69 30.67 -9.50 -4.19
N THR A 70 30.76 -8.92 -5.40
CA THR A 70 31.83 -8.02 -5.84
C THR A 70 31.58 -6.53 -5.55
N GLY A 71 30.47 -6.18 -4.83
CA GLY A 71 30.12 -4.79 -4.55
C GLY A 71 29.63 -3.99 -5.78
N THR A 72 29.40 -4.66 -6.93
CA THR A 72 28.93 -4.01 -8.15
C THR A 72 27.42 -4.03 -8.21
N LEU A 73 26.83 -2.88 -8.54
CA LEU A 73 25.37 -2.79 -8.81
C LEU A 73 24.98 -3.71 -9.97
N GLY A 74 23.98 -4.56 -9.79
CA GLY A 74 23.38 -5.33 -10.87
C GLY A 74 22.67 -4.44 -11.90
N ASN A 75 22.09 -5.05 -12.94
CA ASN A 75 21.33 -4.32 -13.96
C ASN A 75 20.07 -3.66 -13.35
N GLY A 76 19.84 -2.37 -13.65
CA GLY A 76 18.69 -1.64 -13.14
C GLY A 76 18.83 -0.12 -13.21
N ILE A 77 17.80 0.56 -12.79
CA ILE A 77 17.83 2.01 -12.53
C ILE A 77 18.00 2.21 -11.03
N PHE A 78 19.02 3.00 -10.68
CA PHE A 78 19.34 3.32 -9.31
C PHE A 78 19.32 4.84 -9.11
N VAL A 79 19.08 5.25 -7.88
CA VAL A 79 19.09 6.65 -7.46
C VAL A 79 20.14 6.81 -6.36
N LYS A 80 21.16 7.62 -6.62
CA LYS A 80 22.08 8.10 -5.59
C LYS A 80 21.51 9.38 -5.01
N MET A 81 20.96 9.31 -3.81
CA MET A 81 20.44 10.46 -3.08
C MET A 81 21.48 10.90 -2.05
N ALA A 82 22.12 12.03 -2.29
CA ALA A 82 23.01 12.65 -1.31
C ALA A 82 22.20 13.51 -0.35
N THR A 83 22.37 13.30 0.94
CA THR A 83 21.75 14.10 2.00
C THR A 83 22.80 14.78 2.88
N ASN A 84 22.38 15.64 3.80
CA ASN A 84 23.29 16.20 4.80
C ASN A 84 23.68 15.16 5.90
N ARG A 85 23.07 13.97 5.91
CA ARG A 85 23.40 12.85 6.82
C ARG A 85 24.25 11.77 6.17
N GLY A 86 24.38 11.77 4.84
CA GLY A 86 25.07 10.75 4.07
C GLY A 86 24.35 10.41 2.77
N ASN A 87 24.78 9.33 2.15
CA ASN A 87 24.23 8.88 0.87
C ASN A 87 23.27 7.70 1.07
N VAL A 88 22.19 7.72 0.31
CA VAL A 88 21.23 6.63 0.21
C VAL A 88 21.21 6.16 -1.24
N LEU A 89 21.34 4.86 -1.46
CA LEU A 89 21.20 4.24 -2.77
C LEU A 89 19.85 3.55 -2.85
N LEU A 90 19.03 3.94 -3.83
CA LEU A 90 17.72 3.35 -4.08
C LEU A 90 17.74 2.55 -5.37
N ARG A 91 17.01 1.45 -5.43
CA ARG A 91 16.69 0.71 -6.66
C ARG A 91 15.27 1.07 -7.08
N MET A 92 15.07 1.32 -8.39
CA MET A 92 13.77 1.70 -8.94
C MET A 92 13.11 0.53 -9.66
N TYR A 93 11.81 0.34 -9.46
CA TYR A 93 11.03 -0.74 -10.07
C TYR A 93 10.47 -0.36 -11.45
N TYR A 94 11.34 0.19 -12.32
CA TYR A 94 10.97 0.80 -13.61
C TYR A 94 10.24 -0.13 -14.59
N LYS A 95 10.39 -1.45 -14.46
CA LYS A 95 9.67 -2.42 -15.29
C LYS A 95 8.24 -2.67 -14.80
N GLN A 96 8.04 -2.65 -13.49
CA GLN A 96 6.75 -2.94 -12.86
C GLN A 96 5.83 -1.73 -12.81
N VAL A 97 6.40 -0.55 -12.51
CA VAL A 97 5.67 0.72 -12.32
C VAL A 97 6.36 1.85 -13.09
N PRO A 98 6.37 1.74 -14.45
CA PRO A 98 7.16 2.61 -15.31
C PRO A 98 6.74 4.09 -15.23
N TYR A 99 5.47 4.40 -15.07
CA TYR A 99 4.99 5.80 -15.00
C TYR A 99 5.43 6.48 -13.71
N THR A 100 5.30 5.81 -12.57
CA THR A 100 5.73 6.32 -11.27
C THR A 100 7.23 6.55 -11.24
N VAL A 101 8.00 5.58 -11.76
CA VAL A 101 9.47 5.71 -11.87
C VAL A 101 9.84 6.82 -12.85
N ALA A 102 9.19 6.91 -14.01
CA ALA A 102 9.45 7.97 -15.00
C ALA A 102 9.13 9.36 -14.45
N ASN A 103 8.09 9.48 -13.61
CA ASN A 103 7.80 10.74 -12.93
C ASN A 103 8.97 11.15 -12.02
N PHE A 104 9.42 10.25 -11.14
CA PHE A 104 10.51 10.53 -10.23
C PHE A 104 11.82 10.82 -10.98
N VAL A 105 12.19 9.97 -11.95
CA VAL A 105 13.40 10.11 -12.76
C VAL A 105 13.38 11.42 -13.57
N GLY A 106 12.25 11.72 -14.23
CA GLY A 106 12.14 12.93 -15.04
C GLY A 106 12.22 14.22 -14.21
N LEU A 107 11.68 14.21 -12.99
CA LEU A 107 11.82 15.32 -12.04
C LEU A 107 13.27 15.43 -11.53
N ALA A 108 13.91 14.30 -11.21
CA ALA A 108 15.30 14.27 -10.73
C ALA A 108 16.30 14.76 -11.79
N GLU A 109 16.12 14.40 -13.05
CA GLU A 109 16.97 14.79 -14.17
C GLU A 109 16.61 16.16 -14.78
N GLY A 110 15.50 16.78 -14.33
CA GLY A 110 15.00 18.04 -14.90
C GLY A 110 14.46 17.91 -16.33
N THR A 111 14.19 16.70 -16.79
CA THR A 111 13.59 16.44 -18.12
C THR A 111 12.07 16.60 -18.13
N ARG A 112 11.43 16.47 -16.94
CA ARG A 112 10.00 16.68 -16.74
C ARG A 112 9.74 18.11 -16.28
N GLU A 113 8.82 18.78 -16.96
CA GLU A 113 8.37 20.11 -16.56
C GLU A 113 7.56 20.05 -15.26
N TRP A 114 7.77 21.04 -14.40
CA TRP A 114 7.05 21.21 -13.15
C TRP A 114 6.76 22.70 -12.91
N LYS A 115 5.70 22.99 -12.19
CA LYS A 115 5.30 24.35 -11.84
C LYS A 115 5.81 24.68 -10.44
N ASP A 116 6.62 25.74 -10.35
CA ASP A 116 7.10 26.23 -9.06
C ASP A 116 5.93 26.82 -8.26
N PRO A 117 5.58 26.24 -7.10
CA PRO A 117 4.43 26.72 -6.32
C PRO A 117 4.65 28.10 -5.70
N LYS A 118 5.90 28.60 -5.65
CA LYS A 118 6.23 29.93 -5.11
C LYS A 118 6.10 31.03 -6.15
N THR A 119 6.53 30.77 -7.39
CA THR A 119 6.56 31.76 -8.47
C THR A 119 5.44 31.56 -9.49
N GLY A 120 4.87 30.37 -9.55
CA GLY A 120 3.89 29.98 -10.58
C GLY A 120 4.50 29.69 -11.95
N GLU A 121 5.83 29.76 -12.08
CA GLU A 121 6.55 29.54 -13.33
C GLU A 121 6.74 28.04 -13.62
N ASN A 122 6.71 27.68 -14.90
CA ASN A 122 7.12 26.35 -15.33
C ASN A 122 8.63 26.24 -15.39
N LYS A 123 9.17 25.18 -14.84
CA LYS A 123 10.62 24.91 -14.77
C LYS A 123 10.97 23.53 -15.30
N LYS A 124 12.14 23.39 -15.90
CA LYS A 124 12.83 22.14 -16.21
C LYS A 124 14.19 22.19 -15.54
N SER A 125 14.27 21.66 -14.34
CA SER A 125 15.48 21.61 -13.52
C SER A 125 15.39 20.46 -12.54
N ASN A 126 16.51 20.07 -11.93
CA ASN A 126 16.55 19.04 -10.90
C ASN A 126 15.63 19.42 -9.75
N PHE A 127 14.49 18.74 -9.69
CA PHE A 127 13.39 19.12 -8.79
C PHE A 127 13.73 18.88 -7.31
N PHE A 128 14.43 17.77 -7.00
CA PHE A 128 14.62 17.33 -5.62
C PHE A 128 15.79 18.00 -4.90
N ASP A 129 16.70 18.64 -5.65
CA ASP A 129 17.89 19.22 -5.08
C ASP A 129 17.54 20.40 -4.14
N GLY A 130 18.08 20.35 -2.92
CA GLY A 130 17.80 21.34 -1.88
C GLY A 130 16.48 21.14 -1.11
N LEU A 131 15.64 20.20 -1.50
CA LEU A 131 14.40 19.93 -0.77
C LEU A 131 14.66 19.27 0.58
N LYS A 132 13.71 19.44 1.50
CA LYS A 132 13.80 18.90 2.87
C LYS A 132 12.96 17.66 3.05
N PHE A 133 13.38 16.81 3.97
CA PHE A 133 12.49 15.85 4.61
C PHE A 133 11.59 16.62 5.59
N HIS A 134 10.45 17.05 5.10
CA HIS A 134 9.54 17.94 5.83
C HIS A 134 8.71 17.21 6.90
N ARG A 135 8.66 15.89 6.86
CA ARG A 135 7.97 15.05 7.86
C ARG A 135 8.79 13.80 8.12
N VAL A 136 9.15 13.59 9.38
CA VAL A 136 9.84 12.38 9.86
C VAL A 136 9.11 11.86 11.08
N ILE A 137 8.70 10.61 11.04
CA ILE A 137 8.07 9.94 12.19
C ILE A 137 8.94 8.71 12.51
N PRO A 138 9.58 8.69 13.69
CA PRO A 138 10.35 7.54 14.15
C PRO A 138 9.52 6.26 14.12
N ASN A 139 10.15 5.14 13.78
CA ASN A 139 9.49 3.84 13.64
C ASN A 139 8.31 3.80 12.67
N PHE A 140 8.29 4.73 11.71
CA PHE A 140 7.32 4.74 10.63
C PHE A 140 7.99 5.08 9.29
N MET A 141 8.31 6.34 9.00
CA MET A 141 8.87 6.75 7.71
C MET A 141 9.54 8.13 7.74
N ILE A 142 10.35 8.42 6.74
CA ILE A 142 10.76 9.76 6.35
C ILE A 142 10.05 10.17 5.06
N GLN A 143 9.57 11.42 4.98
CA GLN A 143 8.84 11.94 3.83
C GLN A 143 9.48 13.22 3.31
N GLY A 144 9.71 13.25 1.99
CA GLY A 144 10.31 14.37 1.27
C GLY A 144 9.59 14.66 -0.06
N GLY A 145 10.24 15.46 -0.94
CA GLY A 145 9.72 15.74 -2.28
C GLY A 145 8.67 16.85 -2.36
N ASP A 146 8.51 17.65 -1.30
CA ASP A 146 7.64 18.83 -1.31
C ASP A 146 8.47 20.11 -1.49
N PRO A 147 8.31 20.86 -2.60
CA PRO A 147 9.05 22.11 -2.82
C PRO A 147 8.67 23.23 -1.86
N MET A 148 7.52 23.12 -1.18
CA MET A 148 7.10 24.08 -0.15
C MET A 148 7.55 23.63 1.26
N GLY A 149 7.89 22.37 1.46
CA GLY A 149 8.22 21.81 2.77
C GLY A 149 7.05 21.80 3.77
N SER A 150 5.81 21.87 3.28
CA SER A 150 4.58 21.98 4.08
C SER A 150 3.74 20.72 4.09
N GLY A 151 4.08 19.72 3.28
CA GLY A 151 3.29 18.54 3.01
C GLY A 151 2.16 18.76 1.99
N ARG A 152 2.01 19.97 1.46
CA ARG A 152 0.94 20.36 0.53
C ARG A 152 1.44 20.70 -0.87
N GLY A 153 2.73 20.90 -1.05
CA GLY A 153 3.37 21.22 -2.31
C GLY A 153 3.56 20.01 -3.20
N GLY A 154 3.86 20.27 -4.47
CA GLY A 154 4.10 19.25 -5.48
C GLY A 154 4.56 19.85 -6.79
N PRO A 155 4.59 19.07 -7.88
CA PRO A 155 5.14 19.48 -9.17
C PRO A 155 4.12 20.29 -10.02
N GLY A 156 2.95 20.64 -9.47
CA GLY A 156 1.90 21.37 -10.18
C GLY A 156 0.91 20.49 -10.93
N TYR A 157 1.05 19.16 -10.83
CA TYR A 157 0.13 18.18 -11.40
C TYR A 157 -0.05 16.99 -10.47
N LYS A 158 -1.02 16.15 -10.77
CA LYS A 158 -1.29 14.88 -10.10
C LYS A 158 -1.39 13.77 -11.14
N PHE A 159 -1.05 12.53 -10.74
CA PHE A 159 -1.15 11.36 -11.59
C PHE A 159 -1.71 10.15 -10.83
N ALA A 160 -2.17 9.17 -11.60
CA ALA A 160 -2.87 7.99 -11.09
C ALA A 160 -1.96 7.08 -10.26
N ASP A 161 -2.57 6.24 -9.44
CA ASP A 161 -1.86 5.19 -8.71
C ASP A 161 -1.41 4.08 -9.67
N GLU A 162 -0.24 3.50 -9.38
CA GLU A 162 0.33 2.40 -10.14
C GLU A 162 0.66 1.25 -9.18
N PHE A 163 -0.37 0.45 -8.83
CA PHE A 163 -0.24 -0.65 -7.88
C PHE A 163 0.13 -1.96 -8.58
N LYS A 164 0.91 -2.79 -7.92
CA LYS A 164 1.20 -4.18 -8.31
C LYS A 164 1.08 -5.09 -7.10
N PRO A 165 0.53 -6.30 -7.24
CA PRO A 165 0.26 -7.19 -6.10
C PRO A 165 1.49 -7.55 -5.25
N ASN A 166 2.66 -7.58 -5.87
CA ASN A 166 3.94 -7.92 -5.24
C ASN A 166 4.76 -6.70 -4.79
N LEU A 167 4.27 -5.48 -5.01
CA LEU A 167 4.90 -4.25 -4.53
C LEU A 167 4.15 -3.75 -3.30
N ILE A 168 4.60 -4.20 -2.14
CA ILE A 168 3.98 -3.97 -0.84
C ILE A 168 4.98 -3.38 0.16
N HIS A 169 4.46 -2.85 1.26
CA HIS A 169 5.27 -2.21 2.32
C HIS A 169 5.64 -3.25 3.40
N ASP A 170 6.30 -4.33 3.02
CA ASP A 170 6.58 -5.50 3.87
C ASP A 170 7.85 -5.42 4.71
N ARG A 171 8.68 -4.39 4.51
CA ARG A 171 9.99 -4.23 5.17
C ARG A 171 10.42 -2.78 5.32
N PRO A 172 11.49 -2.50 6.09
CA PRO A 172 12.18 -1.21 6.07
C PRO A 172 12.74 -0.88 4.69
N GLY A 173 12.88 0.41 4.38
CA GLY A 173 13.51 0.89 3.15
C GLY A 173 12.63 0.86 1.91
N ILE A 174 11.34 0.59 2.01
CA ILE A 174 10.42 0.69 0.87
C ILE A 174 10.24 2.16 0.48
N LEU A 175 10.47 2.46 -0.80
CA LEU A 175 10.23 3.77 -1.41
C LEU A 175 8.84 3.79 -2.05
N SER A 176 7.99 4.71 -1.60
CA SER A 176 6.58 4.79 -2.00
C SER A 176 6.12 6.24 -2.18
N MET A 177 5.07 6.45 -2.98
CA MET A 177 4.49 7.77 -3.21
C MET A 177 3.62 8.21 -2.04
N ALA A 178 3.86 9.43 -1.54
CA ALA A 178 2.90 10.11 -0.68
C ALA A 178 1.78 10.72 -1.55
N ASN A 179 0.54 10.62 -1.08
CA ASN A 179 -0.64 11.15 -1.78
C ASN A 179 -1.68 11.68 -0.78
N SER A 180 -2.72 12.34 -1.29
CA SER A 180 -3.87 12.86 -0.52
C SER A 180 -5.15 12.06 -0.80
N GLY A 181 -5.02 10.79 -1.13
CA GLY A 181 -6.08 9.89 -1.56
C GLY A 181 -5.82 9.30 -2.95
N PRO A 182 -6.73 8.47 -3.46
CA PRO A 182 -6.53 7.78 -4.74
C PRO A 182 -6.21 8.71 -5.91
N ASN A 183 -5.23 8.31 -6.74
CA ASN A 183 -4.87 9.02 -7.97
C ASN A 183 -4.43 10.48 -7.76
N THR A 184 -3.76 10.75 -6.63
CA THR A 184 -3.27 12.10 -6.31
C THR A 184 -1.75 12.15 -6.11
N ASN A 185 -1.00 11.22 -6.72
CA ASN A 185 0.45 11.22 -6.68
C ASN A 185 1.02 12.48 -7.33
N GLY A 186 2.13 12.96 -6.83
CA GLY A 186 2.83 14.13 -7.36
C GLY A 186 4.34 13.93 -7.32
N SER A 187 5.04 14.70 -6.50
CA SER A 187 6.49 14.58 -6.28
C SER A 187 6.84 14.08 -4.88
N GLN A 188 5.88 14.08 -3.94
CA GLN A 188 6.17 13.66 -2.57
C GLN A 188 6.32 12.14 -2.49
N PHE A 189 7.34 11.69 -1.77
CA PHE A 189 7.65 10.29 -1.52
C PHE A 189 7.97 10.07 -0.05
N PHE A 190 7.93 8.81 0.37
CA PHE A 190 8.41 8.41 1.69
C PHE A 190 9.26 7.13 1.60
N ILE A 191 10.13 6.96 2.60
CA ILE A 191 10.93 5.74 2.79
C ILE A 191 10.58 5.18 4.17
N THR A 192 10.22 3.90 4.23
CA THR A 192 9.77 3.25 5.47
C THR A 192 10.93 2.92 6.41
N HIS A 193 10.73 3.07 7.73
CA HIS A 193 11.64 2.58 8.78
C HIS A 193 11.31 1.14 9.19
N VAL A 194 10.06 0.75 9.04
CA VAL A 194 9.51 -0.56 9.45
C VAL A 194 8.48 -1.03 8.42
N PRO A 195 8.05 -2.31 8.43
CA PRO A 195 6.92 -2.75 7.63
C PRO A 195 5.66 -1.92 7.93
N THR A 196 4.95 -1.49 6.87
CA THR A 196 3.74 -0.66 6.98
C THR A 196 2.60 -1.21 6.11
N PRO A 197 2.15 -2.46 6.34
CA PRO A 197 1.22 -3.16 5.43
C PRO A 197 -0.15 -2.48 5.30
N TRP A 198 -0.53 -1.60 6.22
CA TRP A 198 -1.77 -0.80 6.12
C TRP A 198 -1.75 0.26 5.01
N LEU A 199 -0.58 0.50 4.38
CA LEU A 199 -0.40 1.39 3.24
C LEU A 199 -0.52 0.66 1.89
N ASP A 200 -0.59 -0.68 1.89
CA ASP A 200 -0.71 -1.49 0.68
C ASP A 200 -1.99 -1.18 -0.08
N GLY A 201 -1.87 -1.01 -1.41
CA GLY A 201 -2.99 -0.64 -2.27
C GLY A 201 -3.50 0.80 -2.09
N LYS A 202 -2.82 1.62 -1.25
CA LYS A 202 -3.13 3.05 -1.04
C LYS A 202 -2.02 3.96 -1.50
N HIS A 203 -0.77 3.48 -1.49
CA HIS A 203 0.42 4.22 -1.91
C HIS A 203 1.21 3.38 -2.91
N SER A 204 1.62 3.99 -4.02
CA SER A 204 2.36 3.32 -5.08
C SER A 204 3.81 3.08 -4.68
N VAL A 205 4.16 1.83 -4.42
CA VAL A 205 5.53 1.41 -4.16
C VAL A 205 6.29 1.40 -5.50
N PHE A 206 7.42 2.11 -5.57
CA PHE A 206 8.16 2.25 -6.82
C PHE A 206 9.67 2.03 -6.71
N GLY A 207 10.17 1.66 -5.54
CA GLY A 207 11.56 1.34 -5.29
C GLY A 207 11.84 0.87 -3.87
N GLU A 208 13.12 0.70 -3.59
CA GLU A 208 13.63 0.30 -2.28
C GLU A 208 15.02 0.86 -2.03
N VAL A 209 15.40 1.00 -0.77
CA VAL A 209 16.78 1.30 -0.35
C VAL A 209 17.61 0.03 -0.53
N VAL A 210 18.73 0.12 -1.23
CA VAL A 210 19.70 -0.98 -1.36
C VAL A 210 20.97 -0.74 -0.57
N GLU A 211 21.24 0.54 -0.21
CA GLU A 211 22.39 0.92 0.61
C GLU A 211 22.08 2.23 1.34
N GLY A 212 22.56 2.39 2.59
CA GLY A 212 22.37 3.61 3.38
C GLY A 212 21.09 3.63 4.21
N MET A 213 20.60 2.47 4.65
CA MET A 213 19.44 2.40 5.57
C MET A 213 19.77 3.01 6.95
N ASP A 214 21.02 2.97 7.38
CA ASP A 214 21.55 3.68 8.54
C ASP A 214 21.42 5.19 8.39
N VAL A 215 21.69 5.72 7.19
CA VAL A 215 21.46 7.14 6.87
C VAL A 215 19.97 7.47 6.93
N VAL A 216 19.09 6.64 6.33
CA VAL A 216 17.62 6.82 6.40
C VAL A 216 17.17 6.90 7.85
N ASN A 217 17.65 6.01 8.72
CA ASN A 217 17.29 5.98 10.14
C ASN A 217 17.86 7.18 10.94
N SER A 218 18.91 7.84 10.44
CA SER A 218 19.52 9.01 11.08
C SER A 218 18.89 10.35 10.65
N ILE A 219 18.09 10.35 9.59
CA ILE A 219 17.44 11.57 9.08
C ILE A 219 16.40 12.07 10.09
N VAL A 220 16.46 13.36 10.36
CA VAL A 220 15.48 14.09 11.17
C VAL A 220 14.73 15.12 10.35
N GLN A 221 13.59 15.56 10.85
CA GLN A 221 12.78 16.57 10.16
C GLN A 221 13.57 17.87 9.92
N GLY A 222 13.56 18.32 8.68
CA GLY A 222 14.30 19.49 8.23
C GLY A 222 15.64 19.19 7.55
N ASP A 223 16.15 17.95 7.65
CA ASP A 223 17.32 17.51 6.90
C ASP A 223 17.09 17.64 5.39
N GLN A 224 18.18 17.84 4.63
CA GLN A 224 18.11 18.19 3.21
C GLN A 224 18.59 17.08 2.29
N ILE A 225 17.92 16.96 1.16
CA ILE A 225 18.42 16.29 -0.03
C ILE A 225 19.34 17.26 -0.75
N LYS A 226 20.64 16.96 -0.79
CA LYS A 226 21.64 17.81 -1.48
C LYS A 226 21.56 17.66 -2.99
N SER A 227 21.44 16.40 -3.45
CA SER A 227 21.29 16.09 -4.87
C SER A 227 20.70 14.70 -5.07
N VAL A 228 20.05 14.51 -6.23
CA VAL A 228 19.52 13.22 -6.69
C VAL A 228 20.10 12.90 -8.05
N GLN A 229 20.89 11.85 -8.14
CA GLN A 229 21.52 11.39 -9.38
C GLN A 229 20.96 10.05 -9.82
N ILE A 230 20.55 9.95 -11.09
CA ILE A 230 20.06 8.71 -11.68
C ILE A 230 21.23 7.93 -12.30
N VAL A 231 21.31 6.64 -11.97
CA VAL A 231 22.31 5.71 -12.51
C VAL A 231 21.60 4.58 -13.21
N ARG A 232 21.87 4.39 -14.50
CA ARG A 232 21.34 3.31 -15.33
C ARG A 232 22.44 2.28 -15.57
N LYS A 233 22.15 0.99 -15.33
CA LYS A 233 23.06 -0.12 -15.60
C LYS A 233 22.37 -1.19 -16.42
N GLY A 234 23.00 -1.56 -17.53
CA GLY A 234 22.55 -2.58 -18.47
C GLY A 234 21.54 -2.06 -19.50
N SER A 235 21.52 -2.70 -20.65
CA SER A 235 20.88 -2.20 -21.87
C SER A 235 19.40 -1.83 -21.73
N ASN A 236 18.63 -2.53 -20.89
CA ASN A 236 17.22 -2.20 -20.68
C ASN A 236 17.05 -0.93 -19.83
N ALA A 237 17.91 -0.73 -18.82
CA ALA A 237 17.88 0.46 -17.99
C ALA A 237 18.39 1.70 -18.74
N GLU A 238 19.43 1.53 -19.58
CA GLU A 238 19.99 2.60 -20.41
C GLU A 238 19.00 3.10 -21.46
N LYS A 239 18.13 2.19 -21.98
CA LYS A 239 17.06 2.53 -22.93
C LYS A 239 15.81 3.13 -22.26
N PHE A 240 15.74 3.15 -20.93
CA PHE A 240 14.61 3.73 -20.23
C PHE A 240 14.65 5.25 -20.34
N ASP A 241 13.70 5.79 -21.06
CA ASP A 241 13.51 7.22 -21.29
C ASP A 241 12.26 7.71 -20.57
N ALA A 242 12.46 8.48 -19.52
CA ALA A 242 11.36 9.00 -18.69
C ALA A 242 10.39 9.92 -19.46
N THR A 243 10.82 10.51 -20.59
CA THR A 243 9.98 11.41 -21.40
C THR A 243 8.91 10.67 -22.19
N LYS A 244 9.08 9.33 -22.39
CA LYS A 244 8.11 8.48 -23.10
C LYS A 244 6.93 8.03 -22.23
N PHE A 245 6.96 8.31 -20.95
CA PHE A 245 5.91 7.95 -20.01
C PHE A 245 5.24 9.23 -19.48
N ASP A 246 4.34 9.82 -20.28
CA ASP A 246 3.55 10.94 -19.80
C ASP A 246 2.47 10.41 -18.84
N TYR A 247 2.39 11.01 -17.65
CA TYR A 247 1.35 10.68 -16.67
C TYR A 247 -0.07 10.93 -17.21
N LYS A 248 -0.22 11.78 -18.25
CA LYS A 248 -1.49 12.01 -18.93
C LYS A 248 -1.94 10.81 -19.76
N ASP A 249 -0.96 10.01 -20.21
CA ASP A 249 -1.20 8.76 -20.96
C ASP A 249 -1.41 7.57 -20.03
N MET A 250 -1.20 7.76 -18.72
CA MET A 250 -1.64 6.76 -17.75
C MET A 250 -3.14 6.58 -17.98
N LYS A 251 -3.47 5.50 -18.69
CA LYS A 251 -4.82 4.99 -18.57
C LYS A 251 -4.99 4.75 -17.07
N ILE A 252 -5.87 5.52 -16.44
CA ILE A 252 -6.54 5.03 -15.24
C ILE A 252 -7.16 3.75 -15.79
N GLU A 253 -6.42 2.64 -15.72
CA GLU A 253 -7.06 1.37 -15.81
C GLU A 253 -8.10 1.48 -14.73
N ASN A 254 -9.34 1.75 -15.13
CA ASN A 254 -10.47 1.45 -14.29
C ASN A 254 -10.19 0.01 -13.96
N LYS A 255 -9.62 -0.24 -12.80
CA LYS A 255 -9.26 -1.58 -12.34
C LYS A 255 -10.46 -2.52 -12.32
N LEU A 256 -11.68 -2.02 -12.56
CA LEU A 256 -12.79 -2.84 -12.96
C LEU A 256 -12.43 -3.75 -14.17
N ASP A 257 -11.73 -3.26 -15.20
CA ASP A 257 -11.46 -4.03 -16.41
C ASP A 257 -10.28 -5.00 -16.28
N SER A 258 -9.20 -4.65 -15.54
CA SER A 258 -8.09 -5.58 -15.25
C SER A 258 -8.40 -6.54 -14.10
N TRP A 259 -9.35 -6.18 -13.23
CA TRP A 259 -9.90 -7.06 -12.22
C TRP A 259 -10.93 -8.02 -12.79
N HIS A 260 -11.49 -7.72 -13.98
CA HIS A 260 -12.24 -8.69 -14.76
C HIS A 260 -11.41 -9.90 -15.14
N GLU A 261 -10.08 -9.83 -15.24
CA GLU A 261 -9.26 -11.02 -15.49
C GLU A 261 -9.10 -11.92 -14.24
N ASP A 262 -9.02 -11.35 -13.03
CA ASP A 262 -9.08 -12.13 -11.78
C ASP A 262 -10.55 -12.35 -11.31
N PHE A 263 -11.50 -11.48 -11.72
CA PHE A 263 -12.94 -11.61 -11.55
C PHE A 263 -13.61 -12.27 -12.76
N SER A 264 -12.91 -12.50 -13.86
CA SER A 264 -13.31 -13.35 -14.97
C SER A 264 -13.14 -14.83 -14.66
N LEU A 265 -12.96 -15.18 -13.38
CA LEU A 265 -13.35 -16.51 -12.96
C LEU A 265 -14.79 -16.67 -13.39
N PRO A 266 -15.09 -17.65 -14.29
CA PRO A 266 -16.45 -17.87 -14.75
C PRO A 266 -17.33 -18.03 -13.53
N GLY A 267 -18.35 -17.22 -13.43
CA GLY A 267 -19.27 -17.22 -12.30
C GLY A 267 -20.67 -16.95 -12.76
N THR A 268 -21.64 -17.45 -12.02
CA THR A 268 -23.05 -17.13 -12.26
C THR A 268 -23.39 -15.88 -11.46
N GLU A 269 -23.86 -14.85 -12.15
CA GLU A 269 -24.35 -13.63 -11.47
C GLU A 269 -25.77 -13.86 -10.94
N GLU A 270 -25.97 -13.47 -9.68
CA GLU A 270 -27.27 -13.48 -9.01
C GLU A 270 -27.50 -12.11 -8.37
N VAL A 271 -28.77 -11.67 -8.39
CA VAL A 271 -29.20 -10.44 -7.70
C VAL A 271 -30.32 -10.83 -6.74
N THR A 272 -30.15 -10.47 -5.46
CA THR A 272 -31.17 -10.75 -4.45
C THR A 272 -32.30 -9.73 -4.51
N GLU A 273 -33.42 -10.02 -3.80
CA GLU A 273 -34.54 -9.09 -3.68
C GLU A 273 -34.16 -7.75 -3.04
N SER A 274 -33.12 -7.72 -2.21
CA SER A 274 -32.58 -6.49 -1.60
C SER A 274 -31.74 -5.66 -2.57
N GLY A 275 -31.43 -6.19 -3.78
CA GLY A 275 -30.57 -5.57 -4.77
C GLY A 275 -29.08 -5.91 -4.61
N LEU A 276 -28.71 -6.79 -3.67
CA LEU A 276 -27.33 -7.24 -3.52
C LEU A 276 -26.94 -8.08 -4.75
N ARG A 277 -25.88 -7.65 -5.45
CA ARG A 277 -25.32 -8.38 -6.59
C ARG A 277 -24.23 -9.33 -6.13
N MET A 278 -24.25 -10.55 -6.61
CA MET A 278 -23.30 -11.60 -6.25
C MET A 278 -22.83 -12.35 -7.50
N ILE A 279 -21.56 -12.72 -7.54
CA ILE A 279 -20.99 -13.59 -8.57
C ILE A 279 -20.47 -14.86 -7.88
N ILE A 280 -21.05 -16.00 -8.21
CA ILE A 280 -20.66 -17.30 -7.66
C ILE A 280 -19.52 -17.87 -8.50
N HIS A 281 -18.31 -17.92 -7.96
CA HIS A 281 -17.11 -18.43 -8.63
C HIS A 281 -16.91 -19.93 -8.42
N LYS A 282 -17.35 -20.43 -7.28
CA LYS A 282 -17.24 -21.84 -6.89
C LYS A 282 -18.41 -22.20 -6.00
N ASN A 283 -19.14 -23.24 -6.40
CA ASN A 283 -20.15 -23.84 -5.55
C ASN A 283 -19.51 -24.57 -4.37
N GLY A 284 -20.14 -24.47 -3.22
CA GLY A 284 -19.79 -25.28 -2.07
C GLY A 284 -20.43 -26.68 -2.16
N ASN A 285 -20.05 -27.54 -1.24
CA ASN A 285 -20.58 -28.90 -1.11
C ASN A 285 -21.04 -29.21 0.32
N GLY A 286 -21.12 -28.17 1.15
CA GLY A 286 -21.45 -28.29 2.55
C GLY A 286 -22.82 -27.76 2.90
N GLN A 287 -23.03 -27.63 4.22
CA GLN A 287 -24.27 -27.08 4.74
C GLN A 287 -24.32 -25.56 4.56
N ILE A 288 -25.53 -25.06 4.32
CA ILE A 288 -25.83 -23.62 4.39
C ILE A 288 -25.98 -23.24 5.88
N PRO A 289 -25.29 -22.19 6.35
CA PRO A 289 -25.37 -21.77 7.73
C PRO A 289 -26.74 -21.16 8.07
N ARG A 290 -27.18 -21.36 9.31
CA ARG A 290 -28.40 -20.76 9.84
C ARG A 290 -28.08 -19.53 10.69
N SER A 291 -29.03 -18.60 10.75
CA SER A 291 -28.92 -17.45 11.65
C SER A 291 -28.60 -17.88 13.08
N GLY A 292 -27.65 -17.19 13.71
CA GLY A 292 -27.13 -17.50 15.06
C GLY A 292 -25.96 -18.49 15.08
N GLN A 293 -25.61 -19.14 13.99
CA GLN A 293 -24.41 -19.97 13.95
C GLN A 293 -23.14 -19.12 13.80
N THR A 294 -22.04 -19.62 14.34
CA THR A 294 -20.71 -19.05 14.07
C THR A 294 -20.24 -19.50 12.69
N VAL A 295 -19.94 -18.55 11.82
CA VAL A 295 -19.34 -18.76 10.51
C VAL A 295 -17.90 -18.31 10.52
N GLN A 296 -17.07 -18.95 9.71
CA GLN A 296 -15.67 -18.56 9.48
C GLN A 296 -15.47 -18.35 7.98
N VAL A 297 -14.95 -17.18 7.63
CA VAL A 297 -14.77 -16.79 6.23
C VAL A 297 -13.36 -16.24 6.01
N HIS A 298 -12.80 -16.55 4.85
CA HIS A 298 -11.75 -15.70 4.28
C HIS A 298 -12.37 -14.68 3.35
N TYR A 299 -11.87 -13.47 3.39
CA TYR A 299 -12.35 -12.38 2.54
C TYR A 299 -11.24 -11.46 2.07
N SER A 300 -11.52 -10.76 0.98
CA SER A 300 -10.78 -9.58 0.53
C SER A 300 -11.78 -8.51 0.11
N GLY A 301 -11.74 -7.37 0.77
CA GLY A 301 -12.61 -6.23 0.50
C GLY A 301 -11.87 -5.13 -0.23
N MET A 302 -12.53 -4.56 -1.25
CA MET A 302 -11.98 -3.56 -2.13
C MET A 302 -13.03 -2.49 -2.45
N PHE A 303 -12.55 -1.29 -2.72
CA PHE A 303 -13.39 -0.23 -3.29
C PHE A 303 -13.48 -0.38 -4.81
N GLU A 304 -14.44 0.28 -5.46
CA GLU A 304 -14.59 0.28 -6.93
C GLU A 304 -13.31 0.67 -7.68
N ASN A 305 -12.49 1.52 -7.09
CA ASN A 305 -11.19 1.89 -7.65
C ASN A 305 -10.13 0.80 -7.54
N GLY A 306 -10.50 -0.40 -7.03
CA GLY A 306 -9.64 -1.55 -6.85
C GLY A 306 -8.68 -1.45 -5.66
N SER A 307 -8.75 -0.41 -4.82
CA SER A 307 -7.94 -0.37 -3.61
C SER A 307 -8.51 -1.31 -2.56
N LYS A 308 -7.67 -2.19 -2.02
CA LYS A 308 -8.03 -3.09 -0.93
C LYS A 308 -8.14 -2.30 0.38
N PHE A 309 -9.27 -2.41 1.07
CA PHE A 309 -9.44 -1.79 2.38
C PHE A 309 -9.23 -2.77 3.54
N ASP A 310 -9.49 -4.08 3.33
CA ASP A 310 -9.25 -5.10 4.35
C ASP A 310 -9.17 -6.50 3.73
N SER A 311 -8.49 -7.44 4.42
CA SER A 311 -8.40 -8.84 4.00
C SER A 311 -7.99 -9.75 5.16
N SER A 312 -8.52 -10.95 5.15
CA SER A 312 -8.10 -12.05 6.03
C SER A 312 -7.14 -13.04 5.34
N ILE A 313 -6.81 -12.82 4.07
CA ILE A 313 -5.87 -13.69 3.34
C ILE A 313 -4.46 -13.57 3.99
N GLY A 314 -3.86 -14.72 4.29
CA GLY A 314 -2.59 -14.76 5.04
C GLY A 314 -2.74 -14.63 6.57
N LYS A 315 -3.97 -14.49 7.08
CA LYS A 315 -4.31 -14.42 8.50
C LYS A 315 -5.29 -15.54 8.87
N HIS A 316 -5.72 -15.58 10.12
CA HIS A 316 -6.82 -16.46 10.54
C HIS A 316 -8.14 -16.06 9.87
N PRO A 317 -9.02 -17.02 9.54
CA PRO A 317 -10.36 -16.72 9.06
C PRO A 317 -11.11 -15.83 10.05
N TYR A 318 -11.88 -14.89 9.52
CA TYR A 318 -12.74 -14.04 10.34
C TYR A 318 -13.96 -14.83 10.79
N ALA A 319 -14.17 -14.88 12.11
CA ALA A 319 -15.26 -15.63 12.73
C ALA A 319 -16.30 -14.67 13.33
N PHE A 320 -17.59 -14.89 13.03
CA PHE A 320 -18.68 -14.10 13.60
C PHE A 320 -20.01 -14.87 13.63
N GLY A 321 -20.95 -14.38 14.45
CA GLY A 321 -22.32 -14.92 14.51
C GLY A 321 -23.17 -14.37 13.36
N LEU A 322 -23.64 -15.25 12.48
CA LEU A 322 -24.48 -14.90 11.32
C LEU A 322 -25.83 -14.32 11.75
N GLY A 323 -26.30 -13.27 11.07
CA GLY A 323 -27.59 -12.64 11.34
C GLY A 323 -27.68 -11.90 12.70
N LYS A 324 -26.54 -11.55 13.29
CA LYS A 324 -26.44 -10.82 14.57
C LYS A 324 -26.04 -9.35 14.42
N GLY A 325 -25.99 -8.83 13.20
CA GLY A 325 -25.58 -7.45 12.91
C GLY A 325 -24.12 -7.15 13.30
N LYS A 326 -23.25 -8.18 13.29
CA LYS A 326 -21.83 -8.03 13.57
C LYS A 326 -21.02 -7.60 12.37
N VAL A 327 -21.61 -7.71 11.19
CA VAL A 327 -21.07 -7.34 9.89
C VAL A 327 -22.11 -6.48 9.15
N ILE A 328 -21.71 -5.86 8.04
CA ILE A 328 -22.65 -5.10 7.20
C ILE A 328 -23.75 -6.02 6.63
N LYS A 329 -24.93 -5.46 6.35
CA LYS A 329 -26.11 -6.21 5.93
C LYS A 329 -25.86 -7.13 4.75
N GLY A 330 -25.14 -6.66 3.72
CA GLY A 330 -24.81 -7.46 2.55
C GLY A 330 -23.97 -8.71 2.87
N TRP A 331 -23.15 -8.70 3.91
CA TRP A 331 -22.44 -9.90 4.38
C TRP A 331 -23.39 -10.90 5.05
N ASP A 332 -24.21 -10.43 5.99
CA ASP A 332 -25.16 -11.29 6.68
C ASP A 332 -26.11 -11.96 5.67
N GLU A 333 -26.57 -11.21 4.66
CA GLU A 333 -27.44 -11.70 3.60
C GLU A 333 -26.72 -12.73 2.71
N ALA A 334 -25.57 -12.35 2.14
CA ALA A 334 -24.84 -13.21 1.20
C ALA A 334 -24.39 -14.53 1.85
N ILE A 335 -23.84 -14.46 3.07
CA ILE A 335 -23.31 -15.65 3.75
C ILE A 335 -24.43 -16.59 4.18
N ALA A 336 -25.62 -16.07 4.46
CA ALA A 336 -26.80 -16.90 4.72
C ALA A 336 -27.25 -17.74 3.50
N LEU A 337 -26.82 -17.34 2.30
CA LEU A 337 -27.10 -18.03 1.03
C LEU A 337 -25.93 -18.92 0.58
N MET A 338 -24.77 -18.83 1.23
CA MET A 338 -23.55 -19.57 0.85
C MET A 338 -23.52 -20.94 1.52
N SER A 339 -23.07 -21.95 0.80
CA SER A 339 -22.73 -23.24 1.35
C SER A 339 -21.24 -23.33 1.73
N LYS A 340 -20.90 -24.21 2.67
CA LYS A 340 -19.51 -24.43 3.07
C LYS A 340 -18.64 -24.81 1.85
N GLY A 341 -17.50 -24.11 1.70
CA GLY A 341 -16.56 -24.27 0.60
C GLY A 341 -16.86 -23.40 -0.62
N GLU A 342 -17.95 -22.63 -0.59
CA GLU A 342 -18.35 -21.73 -1.65
C GLU A 342 -17.54 -20.45 -1.67
N LYS A 343 -17.30 -19.90 -2.88
CA LYS A 343 -16.62 -18.62 -3.09
C LYS A 343 -17.50 -17.70 -3.93
N ARG A 344 -17.78 -16.52 -3.40
CA ARG A 344 -18.56 -15.46 -4.08
C ARG A 344 -17.84 -14.13 -4.08
N THR A 345 -18.10 -13.32 -5.09
CA THR A 345 -17.90 -11.87 -5.05
C THR A 345 -19.22 -11.20 -4.72
N LEU A 346 -19.19 -10.24 -3.79
CA LEU A 346 -20.32 -9.40 -3.44
C LEU A 346 -20.06 -7.98 -3.93
N ILE A 347 -21.05 -7.34 -4.52
CA ILE A 347 -21.03 -5.93 -4.92
C ILE A 347 -22.09 -5.24 -4.05
N ILE A 348 -21.64 -4.46 -3.07
CA ILE A 348 -22.44 -3.88 -2.01
C ILE A 348 -22.47 -2.35 -2.13
#